data_73fb096f41cac1c55587433e28061c7b
#
_entry.id   73fb096f41cac1c55587433e28061c7b
#
_cell.length_a   1.000
_cell.length_b   1.000
_cell.length_c   1.000
_cell.angle_alpha   90.00
_cell.angle_beta   90.00
_cell.angle_gamma   90.00
#
_symmetry.space_group_name_H-M   'P 1'
#
loop_
_entity.id
_entity.type
_entity.pdbx_description
1 polymer ?
#
loop_
_entity_poly.entity_id
_entity_poly.type
_entity_poly.pdbx_seq_one_letter_code
_entity_poly.pdbx_strand_id
1 'polypeptide(L)'
;MYDTIYNNQFPAGAQAYAAYVDGAIGDQPNYAYIVNTFPKAEHLSITLSSSVNADALDVEAGAATPDEIPAWCTRQRSRGIQRPCVYANASTMQGSVLPVLSANKIARSSVRLWTAHYGLGQHICGPSSCGALSTGADGTQWTSSALGLVLDESELLATFFTTDPTVTAEAELESGQLNTGKNAITAIAVAPGTAHHIGFGCDNGVAASQPAVLRVAIYDTGWHVTNNVVIDGSKGLHVMTFPNPAKTGVISVIRTDSGTFPVGYVVY
;
A
#
# COMPACT_ATOMS: atom_id res chain seq x y z
N MET A 1 11.76 -15.18 -4.23
CA MET A 1 12.83 -14.17 -4.09
C MET A 1 13.88 -14.72 -3.16
N TYR A 2 15.14 -14.45 -3.47
CA TYR A 2 16.26 -14.82 -2.59
C TYR A 2 16.93 -13.58 -2.03
N ASP A 3 17.41 -13.65 -0.78
CA ASP A 3 18.26 -12.65 -0.16
C ASP A 3 19.34 -13.29 0.73
N THR A 4 20.45 -12.61 0.85
CA THR A 4 21.59 -13.04 1.68
C THR A 4 22.56 -11.89 1.86
N ILE A 5 23.33 -11.97 2.93
CA ILE A 5 24.47 -11.05 3.17
C ILE A 5 25.76 -11.47 2.46
N TYR A 6 25.78 -12.61 1.73
CA TYR A 6 26.97 -13.14 1.05
C TYR A 6 26.78 -13.23 -0.46
N ASN A 7 27.55 -12.46 -1.20
CA ASN A 7 27.45 -12.35 -2.67
C ASN A 7 27.54 -13.70 -3.39
N ASN A 8 28.44 -14.58 -2.94
CA ASN A 8 28.69 -15.87 -3.56
C ASN A 8 27.60 -16.93 -3.31
N GLN A 9 26.59 -16.61 -2.53
CA GLN A 9 25.47 -17.51 -2.22
C GLN A 9 24.21 -17.25 -3.04
N PHE A 10 24.15 -16.16 -3.78
CA PHE A 10 23.03 -15.91 -4.67
C PHE A 10 22.97 -16.93 -5.81
N PRO A 11 21.88 -17.73 -5.94
CA PRO A 11 21.73 -18.67 -7.04
C PRO A 11 21.45 -17.93 -8.36
N ALA A 12 21.95 -18.47 -9.46
CA ALA A 12 21.63 -17.93 -10.77
C ALA A 12 20.20 -18.30 -11.21
N GLY A 13 19.56 -17.42 -11.99
CA GLY A 13 18.29 -17.70 -12.66
C GLY A 13 17.04 -17.52 -11.82
N ALA A 14 17.14 -16.94 -10.63
CA ALA A 14 15.96 -16.56 -9.88
C ALA A 14 15.23 -15.37 -10.52
N GLN A 15 13.93 -15.27 -10.27
CA GLN A 15 13.11 -14.18 -10.79
C GLN A 15 13.33 -12.87 -10.05
N ALA A 16 13.71 -12.94 -8.77
CA ALA A 16 13.89 -11.79 -7.92
C ALA A 16 14.98 -11.99 -6.87
N TYR A 17 15.67 -10.90 -6.54
CA TYR A 17 16.68 -10.83 -5.50
C TYR A 17 16.48 -9.61 -4.63
N ALA A 18 16.78 -9.75 -3.32
CA ALA A 18 16.85 -8.63 -2.40
C ALA A 18 18.26 -8.55 -1.79
N ALA A 19 18.72 -7.34 -1.53
CA ALA A 19 20.05 -7.11 -0.94
C ALA A 19 20.12 -5.73 -0.27
N TYR A 20 21.12 -5.55 0.56
CA TYR A 20 21.28 -4.39 1.43
C TYR A 20 22.01 -3.24 0.75
N VAL A 21 21.52 -2.01 0.97
CA VAL A 21 22.18 -0.76 0.55
C VAL A 21 23.11 -0.19 1.64
N ASP A 22 22.99 -0.72 2.85
CA ASP A 22 23.81 -0.39 4.02
C ASP A 22 24.14 -1.67 4.82
N GLY A 23 24.78 -1.51 5.98
CA GLY A 23 25.22 -2.63 6.82
C GLY A 23 26.72 -2.88 6.75
N ALA A 24 27.20 -3.77 7.64
CA ALA A 24 28.62 -4.09 7.78
C ALA A 24 28.88 -5.59 8.06
N ILE A 25 27.90 -6.46 7.82
CA ILE A 25 27.97 -7.90 8.06
C ILE A 25 28.08 -8.62 6.72
N GLY A 26 28.96 -9.61 6.62
CA GLY A 26 29.21 -10.33 5.37
C GLY A 26 29.74 -9.39 4.29
N ASP A 27 29.11 -9.41 3.11
CA ASP A 27 29.45 -8.56 1.96
C ASP A 27 28.61 -7.28 1.87
N GLN A 28 27.85 -6.94 2.94
CA GLN A 28 27.07 -5.69 2.95
C GLN A 28 27.94 -4.43 2.86
N PRO A 29 27.52 -3.38 2.14
CA PRO A 29 26.33 -3.30 1.29
C PRO A 29 26.52 -4.10 -0.02
N ASN A 30 25.52 -4.88 -0.37
CA ASN A 30 25.63 -5.81 -1.50
C ASN A 30 24.53 -5.65 -2.59
N TYR A 31 23.71 -4.61 -2.50
CA TYR A 31 22.65 -4.35 -3.51
C TYR A 31 23.23 -4.14 -4.93
N ALA A 32 24.35 -3.42 -5.05
CA ALA A 32 24.99 -3.21 -6.35
C ALA A 32 25.46 -4.52 -7.00
N TYR A 33 25.81 -5.52 -6.19
CA TYR A 33 26.20 -6.84 -6.71
C TYR A 33 25.04 -7.52 -7.44
N ILE A 34 23.84 -7.59 -6.85
CA ILE A 34 22.68 -8.24 -7.49
C ILE A 34 22.24 -7.51 -8.75
N VAL A 35 22.23 -6.16 -8.76
CA VAL A 35 21.89 -5.36 -9.94
C VAL A 35 22.84 -5.63 -11.10
N ASN A 36 24.14 -5.71 -10.84
CA ASN A 36 25.14 -5.94 -11.87
C ASN A 36 25.19 -7.40 -12.34
N THR A 37 24.98 -8.36 -11.43
CA THR A 37 25.13 -9.78 -11.72
C THR A 37 23.86 -10.37 -12.36
N PHE A 38 22.69 -9.90 -11.95
CA PHE A 38 21.40 -10.44 -12.38
C PHE A 38 20.48 -9.37 -13.03
N PRO A 39 20.94 -8.65 -14.06
CA PRO A 39 20.25 -7.43 -14.56
C PRO A 39 18.85 -7.67 -15.16
N LYS A 40 18.45 -8.93 -15.31
CA LYS A 40 17.11 -9.31 -15.85
C LYS A 40 16.12 -9.70 -14.77
N ALA A 41 16.56 -9.82 -13.53
CA ALA A 41 15.71 -10.16 -12.40
C ALA A 41 15.07 -8.89 -11.80
N GLU A 42 14.01 -9.07 -11.02
CA GLU A 42 13.52 -8.02 -10.15
C GLU A 42 14.47 -7.81 -8.97
N HIS A 43 14.63 -6.57 -8.53
CA HIS A 43 15.54 -6.23 -7.43
C HIS A 43 14.80 -5.45 -6.34
N LEU A 44 15.04 -5.84 -5.10
CA LEU A 44 14.54 -5.13 -3.92
C LEU A 44 15.74 -4.64 -3.09
N SER A 45 15.86 -3.34 -2.93
CA SER A 45 16.88 -2.77 -2.03
C SER A 45 16.37 -2.78 -0.58
N ILE A 46 17.22 -3.21 0.36
CA ILE A 46 16.92 -3.27 1.79
C ILE A 46 17.82 -2.29 2.54
N THR A 47 17.30 -1.59 3.54
CA THR A 47 18.08 -0.79 4.48
C THR A 47 17.81 -1.19 5.92
N LEU A 48 18.85 -1.14 6.73
CA LEU A 48 18.80 -1.32 8.19
C LEU A 48 18.49 0.00 8.92
N SER A 49 18.61 1.14 8.22
CA SER A 49 18.48 2.47 8.82
C SER A 49 17.35 3.28 8.21
N SER A 50 16.48 3.80 9.05
CA SER A 50 15.42 4.73 8.62
C SER A 50 15.94 6.02 7.99
N SER A 51 17.22 6.37 8.15
CA SER A 51 17.86 7.53 7.51
C SER A 51 18.28 7.27 6.07
N VAL A 52 18.35 6.01 5.63
CA VAL A 52 18.79 5.59 4.31
C VAL A 52 17.59 5.32 3.38
N ASN A 53 17.76 5.55 2.10
CA ASN A 53 16.74 5.33 1.08
C ASN A 53 16.84 3.92 0.49
N ALA A 54 15.74 3.19 0.49
CA ALA A 54 15.62 1.85 -0.10
C ALA A 54 14.16 1.54 -0.44
N ASP A 55 13.91 0.39 -1.05
CA ASP A 55 12.55 -0.12 -1.31
C ASP A 55 11.95 -0.77 -0.06
N ALA A 56 12.78 -1.39 0.78
CA ALA A 56 12.39 -2.08 2.01
C ALA A 56 13.16 -1.53 3.22
N LEU A 57 12.44 -1.35 4.34
CA LEU A 57 13.00 -1.08 5.65
C LEU A 57 12.98 -2.36 6.47
N ASP A 58 14.14 -2.76 6.96
CA ASP A 58 14.30 -3.86 7.90
C ASP A 58 13.98 -3.37 9.32
N VAL A 59 12.99 -3.98 9.96
CA VAL A 59 12.49 -3.63 11.29
C VAL A 59 12.72 -4.80 12.23
N GLU A 60 13.98 -5.02 12.56
CA GLU A 60 14.44 -6.08 13.46
C GLU A 60 15.41 -5.55 14.53
N ALA A 61 15.77 -6.42 15.46
CA ALA A 61 16.73 -6.05 16.51
C ALA A 61 18.10 -5.69 15.89
N GLY A 62 18.57 -4.46 16.14
CA GLY A 62 19.82 -3.93 15.58
C GLY A 62 19.65 -3.19 14.25
N ALA A 63 18.43 -3.12 13.72
CA ALA A 63 18.04 -2.34 12.54
C ALA A 63 17.08 -1.22 12.93
N ALA A 64 16.18 -0.80 12.03
CA ALA A 64 15.20 0.23 12.32
C ALA A 64 14.12 -0.23 13.32
N THR A 65 13.50 0.73 13.99
CA THR A 65 12.41 0.50 14.94
C THR A 65 11.03 0.74 14.30
N PRO A 66 9.94 0.14 14.83
CA PRO A 66 8.59 0.35 14.30
C PRO A 66 8.17 1.84 14.25
N ASP A 67 8.56 2.65 15.22
CA ASP A 67 8.20 4.07 15.30
C ASP A 67 8.81 4.92 14.18
N GLU A 68 9.83 4.42 13.51
CA GLU A 68 10.48 5.10 12.40
C GLU A 68 9.77 4.87 11.05
N ILE A 69 8.90 3.86 10.96
CA ILE A 69 8.20 3.46 9.73
C ILE A 69 7.42 4.64 9.10
N PRO A 70 6.61 5.43 9.85
CA PRO A 70 5.77 6.45 9.22
C PRO A 70 6.58 7.52 8.48
N ALA A 71 7.63 8.03 9.12
CA ALA A 71 8.50 9.04 8.52
C ALA A 71 9.27 8.48 7.33
N TRP A 72 9.79 7.25 7.45
CA TRP A 72 10.50 6.58 6.37
C TRP A 72 9.59 6.32 5.17
N CYS A 73 8.39 5.77 5.36
CA CYS A 73 7.42 5.54 4.30
C CYS A 73 7.04 6.83 3.57
N THR A 74 6.81 7.93 4.31
CA THR A 74 6.52 9.24 3.71
C THR A 74 7.66 9.70 2.81
N ARG A 75 8.91 9.56 3.27
CA ARG A 75 10.09 9.91 2.48
C ARG A 75 10.24 9.03 1.23
N GLN A 76 10.00 7.71 1.33
CA GLN A 76 10.09 6.84 0.16
C GLN A 76 9.01 7.16 -0.88
N ARG A 77 7.80 7.48 -0.45
CA ARG A 77 6.72 7.91 -1.36
C ARG A 77 7.07 9.21 -2.09
N SER A 78 7.67 10.19 -1.41
CA SER A 78 8.11 11.43 -2.06
C SER A 78 9.20 11.20 -3.13
N ARG A 79 9.86 10.04 -3.12
CA ARG A 79 10.82 9.59 -4.14
C ARG A 79 10.17 8.74 -5.24
N GLY A 80 8.85 8.53 -5.21
CA GLY A 80 8.11 7.77 -6.21
C GLY A 80 7.89 6.29 -5.88
N ILE A 81 8.32 5.81 -4.69
CA ILE A 81 8.03 4.44 -4.25
C ILE A 81 6.62 4.40 -3.69
N GLN A 82 5.66 4.00 -4.51
CA GLN A 82 4.24 4.04 -4.18
C GLN A 82 3.89 3.17 -2.95
N ARG A 83 4.46 1.98 -2.88
CA ARG A 83 4.25 1.02 -1.79
C ARG A 83 5.60 0.65 -1.15
N PRO A 84 6.16 1.49 -0.24
CA PRO A 84 7.36 1.14 0.50
C PRO A 84 7.17 -0.21 1.20
N CYS A 85 8.21 -1.05 1.22
CA CYS A 85 8.16 -2.35 1.86
C CYS A 85 8.63 -2.24 3.31
N VAL A 86 7.94 -2.91 4.23
CA VAL A 86 8.38 -3.08 5.61
C VAL A 86 8.64 -4.57 5.83
N TYR A 87 9.88 -4.91 6.21
CA TYR A 87 10.26 -6.25 6.59
C TYR A 87 10.35 -6.37 8.11
N ALA A 88 9.83 -7.45 8.65
CA ALA A 88 9.96 -7.85 10.05
C ALA A 88 9.59 -9.33 10.21
N ASN A 89 10.04 -9.98 11.29
CA ASN A 89 9.48 -11.28 11.63
C ASN A 89 7.99 -11.21 12.00
N ALA A 90 7.25 -12.30 11.92
CA ALA A 90 5.80 -12.33 12.06
C ALA A 90 5.30 -11.77 13.41
N SER A 91 6.02 -12.00 14.51
CA SER A 91 5.64 -11.49 15.83
C SER A 91 5.79 -9.97 15.93
N THR A 92 6.89 -9.42 15.42
CA THR A 92 7.13 -7.97 15.34
C THR A 92 6.15 -7.31 14.36
N MET A 93 5.91 -7.95 13.21
CA MET A 93 4.93 -7.47 12.23
C MET A 93 3.54 -7.33 12.87
N GLN A 94 3.04 -8.38 13.52
CA GLN A 94 1.71 -8.37 14.16
C GLN A 94 1.65 -7.47 15.39
N GLY A 95 2.65 -7.54 16.27
CA GLY A 95 2.61 -6.90 17.59
C GLY A 95 3.05 -5.44 17.60
N SER A 96 3.77 -4.98 16.57
CA SER A 96 4.36 -3.64 16.56
C SER A 96 4.13 -2.90 15.25
N VAL A 97 4.46 -3.50 14.10
CA VAL A 97 4.36 -2.82 12.80
C VAL A 97 2.90 -2.49 12.45
N LEU A 98 1.99 -3.47 12.50
CA LEU A 98 0.57 -3.24 12.19
C LEU A 98 -0.08 -2.20 13.12
N PRO A 99 0.15 -2.22 14.45
CA PRO A 99 -0.31 -1.15 15.34
C PRO A 99 0.22 0.25 14.98
N VAL A 100 1.51 0.37 14.64
CA VAL A 100 2.10 1.65 14.25
C VAL A 100 1.51 2.16 12.94
N LEU A 101 1.33 1.32 11.93
CA LEU A 101 0.67 1.69 10.68
C LEU A 101 -0.76 2.20 10.96
N SER A 102 -1.53 1.47 11.76
CA SER A 102 -2.89 1.84 12.13
C SER A 102 -2.96 3.17 12.89
N ALA A 103 -2.11 3.36 13.90
CA ALA A 103 -2.05 4.58 14.71
C ALA A 103 -1.70 5.83 13.87
N ASN A 104 -0.90 5.66 12.82
CA ASN A 104 -0.50 6.72 11.91
C ASN A 104 -1.39 6.81 10.66
N LYS A 105 -2.51 6.09 10.61
CA LYS A 105 -3.47 6.08 9.49
C LYS A 105 -2.82 5.70 8.15
N ILE A 106 -1.79 4.87 8.18
CA ILE A 106 -1.15 4.34 6.98
C ILE A 106 -1.96 3.12 6.53
N ALA A 107 -2.63 3.25 5.38
CA ALA A 107 -3.45 2.19 4.84
C ALA A 107 -2.60 0.94 4.52
N ARG A 108 -3.13 -0.26 4.81
CA ARG A 108 -2.46 -1.53 4.50
C ARG A 108 -2.08 -1.66 3.02
N SER A 109 -2.94 -1.17 2.14
CA SER A 109 -2.72 -1.17 0.68
C SER A 109 -1.58 -0.25 0.23
N SER A 110 -1.21 0.73 1.03
CA SER A 110 -0.17 1.72 0.70
C SER A 110 1.24 1.30 1.13
N VAL A 111 1.41 0.11 1.67
CA VAL A 111 2.69 -0.50 2.01
C VAL A 111 2.72 -1.96 1.56
N ARG A 112 3.91 -2.49 1.33
CA ARG A 112 4.14 -3.93 1.21
C ARG A 112 4.58 -4.45 2.58
N LEU A 113 4.01 -5.58 3.01
CA LEU A 113 4.45 -6.29 4.20
C LEU A 113 5.19 -7.54 3.77
N TRP A 114 6.47 -7.60 4.11
CA TRP A 114 7.32 -8.75 3.90
C TRP A 114 7.71 -9.30 5.27
N THR A 115 7.32 -10.53 5.57
CA THR A 115 7.48 -11.08 6.92
C THR A 115 8.28 -12.36 6.94
N ALA A 116 9.17 -12.52 7.91
CA ALA A 116 9.80 -13.80 8.17
C ALA A 116 8.87 -14.66 9.05
N HIS A 117 8.58 -15.87 8.55
CA HIS A 117 7.79 -16.86 9.29
C HIS A 117 8.22 -18.28 8.89
N TYR A 118 9.00 -18.91 9.75
CA TYR A 118 9.63 -20.20 9.48
C TYR A 118 8.82 -21.39 10.02
N GLY A 119 9.14 -22.59 9.52
CA GLY A 119 8.63 -23.86 10.09
C GLY A 119 7.38 -24.42 9.42
N LEU A 120 6.73 -23.69 8.52
CA LEU A 120 5.54 -24.15 7.76
C LEU A 120 5.82 -24.48 6.30
N GLY A 121 7.09 -24.34 5.83
CA GLY A 121 7.42 -24.43 4.42
C GLY A 121 6.96 -23.20 3.65
N GLN A 122 6.95 -23.30 2.33
CA GLN A 122 6.59 -22.20 1.41
C GLN A 122 5.12 -21.80 1.58
N HIS A 123 4.89 -20.53 1.93
CA HIS A 123 3.54 -19.97 2.11
C HIS A 123 3.58 -18.44 2.08
N ILE A 124 2.41 -17.81 1.85
CA ILE A 124 2.17 -16.39 2.16
C ILE A 124 1.46 -16.32 3.50
N CYS A 125 2.07 -15.65 4.47
CA CYS A 125 1.54 -15.54 5.82
C CYS A 125 0.29 -14.65 5.86
N GLY A 126 -0.72 -15.08 6.58
CA GLY A 126 -1.99 -14.38 6.72
C GLY A 126 -2.97 -15.13 7.62
N PRO A 127 -4.19 -14.59 7.83
CA PRO A 127 -5.17 -15.17 8.75
C PRO A 127 -5.55 -16.61 8.42
N SER A 128 -5.60 -16.95 7.14
CA SER A 128 -6.06 -18.26 6.65
C SER A 128 -4.93 -19.27 6.39
N SER A 129 -3.67 -18.82 6.40
CA SER A 129 -2.51 -19.69 6.12
C SER A 129 -1.73 -20.04 7.37
N CYS A 130 -1.03 -19.09 7.97
CA CYS A 130 -0.21 -19.29 9.16
C CYS A 130 -0.90 -18.85 10.46
N GLY A 131 -1.94 -18.00 10.37
CA GLY A 131 -2.63 -17.40 11.52
C GLY A 131 -1.80 -16.39 12.32
N ALA A 132 -0.54 -16.16 11.96
CA ALA A 132 0.36 -15.28 12.70
C ALA A 132 0.12 -13.78 12.43
N LEU A 133 -0.52 -13.46 11.30
CA LEU A 133 -0.88 -12.08 10.94
C LEU A 133 -2.39 -11.93 10.83
N SER A 134 -2.91 -10.82 11.34
CA SER A 134 -4.33 -10.43 11.20
C SER A 134 -4.67 -9.92 9.80
N THR A 135 -3.67 -9.53 9.01
CA THR A 135 -3.79 -9.18 7.60
C THR A 135 -2.85 -10.05 6.78
N GLY A 136 -3.11 -10.23 5.47
CA GLY A 136 -2.17 -10.94 4.61
C GLY A 136 -0.85 -10.17 4.42
N ALA A 137 0.27 -10.89 4.36
CA ALA A 137 1.55 -10.36 3.89
C ALA A 137 1.55 -10.27 2.35
N ASP A 138 2.42 -9.43 1.78
CA ASP A 138 2.70 -9.40 0.35
C ASP A 138 3.82 -10.38 -0.01
N GLY A 139 4.70 -10.70 0.96
CA GLY A 139 5.74 -11.69 0.85
C GLY A 139 6.02 -12.37 2.19
N THR A 140 6.48 -13.60 2.15
CA THR A 140 6.91 -14.35 3.35
C THR A 140 8.24 -15.02 3.10
N GLN A 141 9.24 -14.67 3.90
CA GLN A 141 10.49 -15.38 4.02
C GLN A 141 10.24 -16.64 4.86
N TRP A 142 10.19 -17.77 4.19
CA TRP A 142 9.76 -19.04 4.82
C TRP A 142 10.92 -19.94 5.22
N THR A 143 12.15 -19.65 4.77
CA THR A 143 13.38 -20.34 5.18
C THR A 143 14.57 -19.41 5.16
N SER A 144 15.56 -19.69 6.02
CA SER A 144 16.87 -19.02 6.07
C SER A 144 18.02 -19.95 5.69
N SER A 145 17.73 -21.10 5.06
CA SER A 145 18.71 -22.10 4.66
C SER A 145 18.36 -22.74 3.31
N ALA A 146 17.88 -21.90 2.38
CA ALA A 146 17.56 -22.35 1.03
C ALA A 146 18.79 -22.99 0.37
N LEU A 147 18.56 -24.07 -0.38
CA LEU A 147 19.61 -24.79 -1.09
C LEU A 147 20.76 -25.31 -0.21
N GLY A 148 20.56 -25.35 1.12
CA GLY A 148 21.61 -25.72 2.09
C GLY A 148 22.67 -24.64 2.31
N LEU A 149 22.37 -23.39 1.95
CA LEU A 149 23.24 -22.23 2.07
C LEU A 149 22.75 -21.27 3.18
N VAL A 150 23.53 -20.25 3.52
CA VAL A 150 23.08 -19.09 4.30
C VAL A 150 22.33 -18.15 3.35
N LEU A 151 21.13 -18.57 2.99
CA LEU A 151 20.33 -17.98 1.93
C LEU A 151 18.88 -18.00 2.35
N ASP A 152 18.27 -16.85 2.37
CA ASP A 152 16.86 -16.67 2.66
C ASP A 152 16.05 -16.86 1.38
N GLU A 153 14.90 -17.53 1.50
CA GLU A 153 13.96 -17.68 0.39
C GLU A 153 12.58 -17.21 0.80
N SER A 154 12.00 -16.39 -0.06
CA SER A 154 10.68 -15.80 0.13
C SER A 154 9.70 -16.22 -0.96
N GLU A 155 8.50 -16.59 -0.56
CA GLU A 155 7.32 -16.61 -1.42
C GLU A 155 6.76 -15.19 -1.52
N LEU A 156 6.39 -14.76 -2.72
CA LEU A 156 5.86 -13.42 -2.98
C LEU A 156 4.51 -13.52 -3.70
N LEU A 157 3.59 -12.61 -3.38
CA LEU A 157 2.42 -12.40 -4.24
C LEU A 157 2.86 -11.91 -5.62
N ALA A 158 2.13 -12.28 -6.66
CA ALA A 158 2.40 -11.83 -8.03
C ALA A 158 2.43 -10.29 -8.16
N THR A 159 1.76 -9.59 -7.23
CA THR A 159 1.72 -8.12 -7.16
C THR A 159 2.85 -7.50 -6.34
N PHE A 160 3.82 -8.27 -5.86
CA PHE A 160 4.86 -7.74 -4.98
C PHE A 160 5.74 -6.70 -5.67
N PHE A 161 6.21 -6.97 -6.89
CA PHE A 161 7.03 -6.05 -7.67
C PHE A 161 6.22 -5.21 -8.66
N THR A 162 5.01 -5.63 -8.98
CA THR A 162 4.18 -4.81 -9.85
C THR A 162 3.78 -3.55 -9.07
N THR A 163 4.10 -2.40 -9.60
CA THR A 163 3.20 -1.27 -9.49
C THR A 163 1.92 -1.79 -10.12
N ASP A 164 0.95 -2.19 -9.30
CA ASP A 164 -0.30 -2.78 -9.77
C ASP A 164 -0.92 -1.82 -10.80
N PRO A 165 -0.98 -2.15 -12.10
CA PRO A 165 -1.68 -1.31 -13.05
C PRO A 165 -3.19 -1.40 -12.89
N THR A 166 -3.70 -2.30 -12.02
CA THR A 166 -5.10 -2.36 -11.57
C THR A 166 -5.28 -1.73 -10.19
N VAL A 167 -4.21 -1.55 -9.43
CA VAL A 167 -4.01 -0.55 -8.40
C VAL A 167 -2.73 0.20 -8.80
N THR A 168 -2.73 0.89 -9.91
CA THR A 168 -2.22 2.23 -9.80
C THR A 168 -2.92 2.71 -8.54
N ALA A 169 -2.22 2.88 -7.42
CA ALA A 169 -2.59 3.89 -6.50
C ALA A 169 -2.70 5.11 -7.40
N GLU A 170 -3.87 5.28 -7.95
CA GLU A 170 -4.26 6.55 -8.53
C GLU A 170 -3.96 7.44 -7.36
N ALA A 171 -2.92 8.22 -7.50
CA ALA A 171 -2.37 9.01 -6.41
C ALA A 171 -3.57 9.72 -5.86
N GLU A 172 -3.82 9.55 -4.54
CA GLU A 172 -4.91 10.27 -3.91
C GLU A 172 -4.76 11.72 -4.31
N LEU A 173 -5.49 12.11 -5.36
CA LEU A 173 -5.34 13.41 -5.99
C LEU A 173 -6.02 14.45 -5.12
N GLU A 174 -7.07 14.04 -4.43
CA GLU A 174 -7.81 14.86 -3.50
C GLU A 174 -8.60 13.97 -2.54
N SER A 175 -8.56 14.28 -1.27
CA SER A 175 -9.43 13.69 -0.26
C SER A 175 -10.01 14.76 0.65
N GLY A 176 -11.13 14.46 1.25
CA GLY A 176 -11.79 15.39 2.13
C GLY A 176 -13.05 14.83 2.76
N GLN A 177 -13.80 15.72 3.35
CA GLN A 177 -15.13 15.40 3.88
C GLN A 177 -16.19 16.21 3.12
N LEU A 178 -17.31 15.54 2.86
CA LEU A 178 -18.47 16.22 2.30
C LEU A 178 -19.05 17.20 3.34
N ASN A 179 -19.53 18.34 2.86
CA ASN A 179 -20.21 19.31 3.70
C ASN A 179 -21.38 18.63 4.42
N THR A 180 -21.56 18.98 5.69
CA THR A 180 -22.63 18.44 6.54
C THR A 180 -23.91 19.26 6.36
N GLY A 181 -25.04 18.63 6.57
CA GLY A 181 -26.38 19.21 6.49
C GLY A 181 -27.19 18.69 5.30
N LYS A 182 -28.51 18.71 5.46
CA LYS A 182 -29.42 18.30 4.40
C LYS A 182 -29.32 19.28 3.21
N ASN A 183 -29.19 18.73 2.01
CA ASN A 183 -28.95 19.46 0.76
C ASN A 183 -27.60 20.22 0.71
N ALA A 184 -26.66 19.92 1.62
CA ALA A 184 -25.32 20.47 1.53
C ALA A 184 -24.63 20.00 0.22
N ILE A 185 -23.96 20.93 -0.46
CA ILE A 185 -23.27 20.68 -1.71
C ILE A 185 -21.78 20.73 -1.44
N THR A 186 -21.05 19.73 -1.93
CA THR A 186 -19.59 19.73 -2.02
C THR A 186 -19.22 19.69 -3.48
N ALA A 187 -18.41 20.66 -3.92
CA ALA A 187 -17.83 20.68 -5.26
C ALA A 187 -16.36 20.26 -5.15
N ILE A 188 -15.97 19.27 -5.92
CA ILE A 188 -14.63 18.71 -5.96
C ILE A 188 -14.07 18.98 -7.35
N ALA A 189 -13.01 19.78 -7.43
CA ALA A 189 -12.34 20.08 -8.69
C ALA A 189 -11.40 18.90 -9.03
N VAL A 190 -11.41 18.48 -10.28
CA VAL A 190 -10.58 17.40 -10.78
C VAL A 190 -9.82 17.88 -12.01
N ALA A 191 -8.49 17.72 -12.00
CA ALA A 191 -7.70 18.00 -13.20
C ALA A 191 -7.99 16.92 -14.26
N PRO A 192 -8.39 17.31 -15.49
CA PRO A 192 -8.73 16.37 -16.54
C PRO A 192 -7.59 15.39 -16.84
N GLY A 193 -7.91 14.11 -16.95
CA GLY A 193 -6.96 13.05 -17.26
C GLY A 193 -6.08 12.58 -16.09
N THR A 194 -6.24 13.15 -14.89
CA THR A 194 -5.43 12.79 -13.73
C THR A 194 -6.16 11.83 -12.79
N ALA A 195 -7.47 11.88 -12.75
CA ALA A 195 -8.30 11.01 -11.92
C ALA A 195 -9.22 10.14 -12.75
N HIS A 196 -9.45 8.93 -12.29
CA HIS A 196 -10.30 7.94 -12.96
C HIS A 196 -11.49 7.51 -12.11
N HIS A 197 -11.39 7.69 -10.80
CA HIS A 197 -12.41 7.24 -9.83
C HIS A 197 -12.63 8.25 -8.72
N ILE A 198 -13.81 8.17 -8.09
CA ILE A 198 -14.09 8.77 -6.80
C ILE A 198 -14.71 7.72 -5.88
N GLY A 199 -14.19 7.62 -4.67
CA GLY A 199 -14.72 6.78 -3.59
C GLY A 199 -15.38 7.61 -2.51
N PHE A 200 -16.50 7.13 -1.96
CA PHE A 200 -17.20 7.70 -0.81
C PHE A 200 -17.22 6.71 0.34
N GLY A 201 -16.63 7.07 1.47
CA GLY A 201 -16.67 6.29 2.69
C GLY A 201 -17.89 6.64 3.51
N CYS A 202 -18.89 5.77 3.52
CA CYS A 202 -20.13 5.96 4.29
C CYS A 202 -20.10 5.25 5.64
N ASP A 203 -18.94 4.69 6.03
CA ASP A 203 -18.75 4.03 7.32
C ASP A 203 -18.11 5.01 8.31
N ASN A 204 -18.89 5.44 9.26
CA ASN A 204 -18.48 6.37 10.32
C ASN A 204 -18.38 5.71 11.70
N GLY A 205 -18.38 4.36 11.76
CA GLY A 205 -18.34 3.62 13.03
C GLY A 205 -19.55 3.80 13.94
N VAL A 206 -20.56 4.56 13.51
CA VAL A 206 -21.87 4.65 14.16
C VAL A 206 -22.77 3.62 13.51
N ALA A 207 -23.42 2.80 14.32
CA ALA A 207 -24.31 1.75 13.87
C ALA A 207 -25.19 2.21 12.69
N ALA A 208 -25.30 1.38 11.69
CA ALA A 208 -25.91 1.57 10.36
C ALA A 208 -27.40 2.00 10.34
N SER A 209 -27.82 2.84 11.27
CA SER A 209 -29.20 3.31 11.40
C SER A 209 -29.54 4.53 10.52
N GLN A 210 -28.52 5.17 9.91
CA GLN A 210 -28.75 6.32 9.03
C GLN A 210 -27.80 6.27 7.83
N PRO A 211 -28.19 5.68 6.70
CA PRO A 211 -27.40 5.65 5.50
C PRO A 211 -27.19 7.06 4.92
N ALA A 212 -25.98 7.35 4.42
CA ALA A 212 -25.78 8.51 3.60
C ALA A 212 -26.49 8.34 2.26
N VAL A 213 -27.26 9.30 1.83
CA VAL A 213 -27.84 9.34 0.48
C VAL A 213 -27.21 10.50 -0.28
N LEU A 214 -26.44 10.17 -1.30
CA LEU A 214 -25.68 11.14 -2.08
C LEU A 214 -26.22 11.19 -3.51
N ARG A 215 -26.42 12.40 -4.03
CA ARG A 215 -26.55 12.62 -5.47
C ARG A 215 -25.20 13.10 -6.00
N VAL A 216 -24.62 12.36 -6.90
CA VAL A 216 -23.32 12.65 -7.48
C VAL A 216 -23.50 13.02 -8.96
N ALA A 217 -23.13 14.21 -9.33
CA ALA A 217 -23.08 14.66 -10.73
C ALA A 217 -21.64 14.91 -11.14
N ILE A 218 -21.22 14.30 -12.23
CA ILE A 218 -19.89 14.48 -12.82
C ILE A 218 -20.04 15.39 -14.04
N TYR A 219 -19.26 16.46 -14.06
CA TYR A 219 -19.24 17.47 -15.12
C TYR A 219 -17.95 17.38 -15.92
N ASP A 220 -18.04 17.59 -17.22
CA ASP A 220 -16.87 17.83 -18.06
C ASP A 220 -16.36 19.27 -17.90
N THR A 221 -15.25 19.59 -18.56
CA THR A 221 -14.65 20.92 -18.55
C THR A 221 -15.53 21.99 -19.24
N GLY A 222 -16.55 21.58 -19.98
CA GLY A 222 -17.57 22.45 -20.58
C GLY A 222 -18.83 22.58 -19.74
N TRP A 223 -18.82 22.07 -18.49
CA TRP A 223 -19.98 22.07 -17.57
C TRP A 223 -21.17 21.23 -18.02
N HIS A 224 -20.96 20.25 -18.90
CA HIS A 224 -22.00 19.29 -19.25
C HIS A 224 -21.95 18.12 -18.28
N VAL A 225 -23.13 17.68 -17.84
CA VAL A 225 -23.25 16.49 -16.98
C VAL A 225 -22.93 15.25 -17.79
N THR A 226 -21.87 14.54 -17.41
CA THR A 226 -21.45 13.29 -18.05
C THR A 226 -21.95 12.05 -17.31
N ASN A 227 -22.24 12.19 -16.02
CA ASN A 227 -22.85 11.16 -15.21
C ASN A 227 -23.68 11.77 -14.08
N ASN A 228 -24.74 11.09 -13.66
CA ASN A 228 -25.59 11.48 -12.54
C ASN A 228 -26.09 10.21 -11.85
N VAL A 229 -25.64 9.99 -10.63
CA VAL A 229 -25.92 8.76 -9.86
C VAL A 229 -26.43 9.10 -8.48
N VAL A 230 -27.37 8.31 -7.99
CA VAL A 230 -27.76 8.32 -6.58
C VAL A 230 -27.05 7.15 -5.89
N ILE A 231 -26.26 7.45 -4.87
CA ILE A 231 -25.67 6.46 -3.99
C ILE A 231 -26.54 6.40 -2.73
N ASP A 232 -27.19 5.28 -2.54
CA ASP A 232 -27.83 4.94 -1.28
C ASP A 232 -26.85 4.17 -0.41
N GLY A 233 -26.18 4.92 0.45
CA GLY A 233 -24.97 4.52 1.15
C GLY A 233 -25.21 3.69 2.39
N SER A 234 -26.06 2.71 2.35
CA SER A 234 -26.33 1.89 3.54
C SER A 234 -25.13 1.03 4.00
N LYS A 235 -24.08 0.84 3.20
CA LYS A 235 -22.92 0.00 3.58
C LYS A 235 -21.63 0.34 2.81
N GLY A 236 -20.57 0.68 3.53
CA GLY A 236 -19.18 0.58 3.06
C GLY A 236 -18.70 1.67 2.10
N LEU A 237 -17.65 1.36 1.38
CA LEU A 237 -17.05 2.22 0.36
C LEU A 237 -17.81 2.08 -0.97
N HIS A 238 -18.25 3.20 -1.52
CA HIS A 238 -18.85 3.28 -2.85
C HIS A 238 -17.85 3.93 -3.82
N VAL A 239 -17.47 3.22 -4.85
CA VAL A 239 -16.54 3.70 -5.88
C VAL A 239 -17.28 3.95 -7.18
N MET A 240 -17.06 5.11 -7.79
CA MET A 240 -17.56 5.46 -9.10
C MET A 240 -16.39 5.69 -10.06
N THR A 241 -16.50 5.09 -11.25
CA THR A 241 -15.56 5.34 -12.35
C THR A 241 -16.04 6.50 -13.21
N PHE A 242 -15.13 7.37 -13.62
CA PHE A 242 -15.46 8.48 -14.50
C PHE A 242 -15.69 7.98 -15.93
N PRO A 243 -16.80 8.32 -16.57
CA PRO A 243 -17.10 7.87 -17.94
C PRO A 243 -16.08 8.37 -18.96
N ASN A 244 -15.49 9.53 -18.71
CA ASN A 244 -14.47 10.13 -19.58
C ASN A 244 -13.46 10.93 -18.72
N PRO A 245 -12.44 10.27 -18.14
CA PRO A 245 -11.45 10.93 -17.30
C PRO A 245 -10.77 12.12 -17.96
N ALA A 246 -10.45 12.03 -19.25
CA ALA A 246 -9.78 13.09 -20.00
C ALA A 246 -10.58 14.40 -20.09
N LYS A 247 -11.88 14.37 -19.81
CA LYS A 247 -12.77 15.53 -19.85
C LYS A 247 -13.41 15.88 -18.51
N THR A 248 -13.28 15.03 -17.49
CA THR A 248 -13.84 15.29 -16.16
C THR A 248 -13.17 16.50 -15.53
N GLY A 249 -13.98 17.47 -15.10
CA GLY A 249 -13.47 18.72 -14.52
C GLY A 249 -13.99 19.02 -13.12
N VAL A 250 -15.26 18.67 -12.81
CA VAL A 250 -15.87 18.90 -11.49
C VAL A 250 -16.80 17.77 -11.13
N ILE A 251 -16.78 17.40 -9.86
CA ILE A 251 -17.75 16.49 -9.27
C ILE A 251 -18.55 17.27 -8.25
N SER A 252 -19.87 17.28 -8.41
CA SER A 252 -20.78 17.87 -7.44
C SER A 252 -21.48 16.78 -6.66
N VAL A 253 -21.36 16.83 -5.35
CA VAL A 253 -22.00 15.87 -4.44
C VAL A 253 -23.01 16.61 -3.58
N ILE A 254 -24.26 16.18 -3.62
CA ILE A 254 -25.35 16.72 -2.81
C ILE A 254 -25.79 15.67 -1.81
N ARG A 255 -25.76 15.99 -0.54
CA ARG A 255 -26.33 15.13 0.51
C ARG A 255 -27.84 15.30 0.57
N THR A 256 -28.56 14.21 0.46
CA THR A 256 -30.03 14.21 0.55
C THR A 256 -30.56 13.55 1.82
N ASP A 257 -29.64 12.99 2.65
CA ASP A 257 -29.95 12.50 4.01
C ASP A 257 -30.02 13.65 5.04
N SER A 258 -30.12 13.29 6.32
CA SER A 258 -30.11 14.26 7.43
C SER A 258 -28.83 15.07 7.56
N GLY A 259 -27.73 14.58 6.99
CA GLY A 259 -26.43 15.27 6.93
C GLY A 259 -25.72 15.42 8.26
N THR A 260 -26.09 14.67 9.29
CA THR A 260 -25.58 14.85 10.65
C THR A 260 -24.25 14.14 10.95
N PHE A 261 -23.78 13.30 10.04
CA PHE A 261 -22.53 12.54 10.20
C PHE A 261 -21.55 12.82 9.06
N PRO A 262 -20.23 12.70 9.30
CA PRO A 262 -19.23 12.91 8.26
C PRO A 262 -19.28 11.80 7.20
N VAL A 263 -19.07 12.17 5.94
CA VAL A 263 -18.82 11.26 4.82
C VAL A 263 -17.51 11.69 4.19
N GLY A 264 -16.52 10.81 4.22
CA GLY A 264 -15.24 11.03 3.55
C GLY A 264 -15.34 10.76 2.06
N TYR A 265 -14.51 11.44 1.26
CA TYR A 265 -14.31 11.09 -0.14
C TYR A 265 -12.81 11.02 -0.46
N VAL A 266 -12.50 10.28 -1.51
CA VAL A 266 -11.17 10.20 -2.10
C VAL A 266 -11.31 10.16 -3.62
N VAL A 267 -10.53 10.98 -4.31
CA VAL A 267 -10.41 11.01 -5.78
C VAL A 267 -9.08 10.39 -6.15
N TYR A 268 -9.08 9.45 -7.09
CA TYR A 268 -7.89 8.70 -7.49
C TYR A 268 -7.95 8.21 -8.95
#